data_b5b271b0d9b68965e6ec98ed54141618
#
_entry.id   b5b271b0d9b68965e6ec98ed54141618
#
_cell.length_a   1.000
_cell.length_b   1.000
_cell.length_c   1.000
_cell.angle_alpha   90.00
_cell.angle_beta   90.00
_cell.angle_gamma   90.00
#
_symmetry.space_group_name_H-M   'P 1'
#
loop_
_entity.id
_entity.type
_entity.pdbx_description
1 polymer ?
#
loop_
_entity_poly.entity_id
_entity_poly.type
_entity_poly.pdbx_seq_one_letter_code
_entity_poly.pdbx_strand_id
1 'polypeptide(L)'
;MKKLFLISLIIVQSCIAFAQNNCENDTIVREIQFPMTERDTETVFYYFNDEWIRGAHLDNVPADSIQKVEVKNDEYGNRALFLTVSPETLAQIKAEARKIWVYDEPRCEFPGGNGKLKEWIAENIRIPEGFKGSERIFVKFTVHPDGSVSDPTIIRRPSKNEAVNQEAIRLVNALPKFRVKYYTPQKKNIHLFLPITFKEPGVIFIRGDESK
;
A
#
# COMPACT_ATOMS: atom_id res chain seq x y z
N MET A 1 26.48 17.66 -16.52
CA MET A 1 26.09 16.31 -16.90
C MET A 1 26.47 15.21 -15.89
N LYS A 2 27.57 15.32 -15.11
CA LYS A 2 27.95 14.27 -14.11
C LYS A 2 27.11 14.23 -12.82
N LYS A 3 26.39 15.27 -12.46
CA LYS A 3 25.61 15.33 -11.19
C LYS A 3 24.20 14.69 -11.26
N LEU A 4 23.60 14.58 -12.44
CA LEU A 4 22.31 13.88 -12.59
C LEU A 4 22.49 12.34 -12.55
N PHE A 5 23.64 11.85 -13.01
CA PHE A 5 23.96 10.40 -12.98
C PHE A 5 24.12 9.85 -11.56
N LEU A 6 24.57 10.68 -10.61
CA LEU A 6 24.79 10.23 -9.21
C LEU A 6 23.46 10.06 -8.44
N ILE A 7 22.43 10.83 -8.75
CA ILE A 7 21.13 10.74 -8.04
C ILE A 7 20.35 9.54 -8.53
N SER A 8 20.40 9.23 -9.81
CA SER A 8 19.79 8.02 -10.38
C SER A 8 20.49 6.74 -9.89
N LEU A 9 21.81 6.75 -9.77
CA LEU A 9 22.60 5.60 -9.35
C LEU A 9 22.35 5.19 -7.88
N ILE A 10 22.09 6.15 -7.00
CA ILE A 10 21.82 5.87 -5.57
C ILE A 10 20.42 5.26 -5.38
N ILE A 11 19.45 5.64 -6.20
CA ILE A 11 18.09 5.08 -6.12
C ILE A 11 18.04 3.68 -6.71
N VAL A 12 18.79 3.43 -7.79
CA VAL A 12 18.82 2.14 -8.50
C VAL A 12 19.65 1.09 -7.74
N GLN A 13 20.75 1.45 -7.09
CA GLN A 13 21.58 0.50 -6.35
C GLN A 13 20.91 -0.11 -5.12
N SER A 14 19.93 0.58 -4.52
CA SER A 14 19.17 0.00 -3.40
C SER A 14 18.13 -1.05 -3.83
N CYS A 15 17.69 -1.02 -5.09
CA CYS A 15 16.75 -2.01 -5.64
C CYS A 15 17.44 -3.25 -6.24
N ILE A 16 18.65 -3.08 -6.83
CA ILE A 16 19.36 -4.17 -7.51
C ILE A 16 19.99 -5.15 -6.50
N ALA A 17 20.42 -4.70 -5.33
CA ALA A 17 21.02 -5.58 -4.32
C ALA A 17 20.03 -6.60 -3.73
N PHE A 18 18.73 -6.42 -3.92
CA PHE A 18 17.69 -7.29 -3.38
C PHE A 18 17.21 -8.37 -4.35
N ALA A 19 17.42 -8.19 -5.66
CA ALA A 19 16.93 -9.09 -6.70
C ALA A 19 17.87 -10.25 -7.06
N GLN A 20 19.12 -10.25 -6.58
CA GLN A 20 20.14 -11.23 -7.02
C GLN A 20 20.26 -12.48 -6.15
N ASN A 21 19.50 -12.65 -5.07
CA ASN A 21 19.71 -13.76 -4.13
C ASN A 21 18.60 -14.79 -4.00
N ASN A 22 17.62 -14.88 -4.91
CA ASN A 22 16.62 -15.95 -4.81
C ASN A 22 16.11 -16.42 -6.19
N CYS A 23 16.94 -17.18 -6.87
CA CYS A 23 16.48 -18.12 -7.91
C CYS A 23 17.08 -19.50 -7.61
N GLU A 24 16.38 -20.29 -6.83
CA GLU A 24 16.36 -21.75 -6.90
C GLU A 24 15.44 -22.31 -5.80
N ASN A 25 14.37 -22.89 -6.24
CA ASN A 25 13.52 -23.95 -5.71
C ASN A 25 12.03 -23.61 -5.71
N ASP A 26 11.32 -24.36 -6.56
CA ASP A 26 9.88 -24.56 -6.58
C ASP A 26 9.32 -24.89 -5.18
N THR A 27 8.85 -23.88 -4.49
CA THR A 27 7.94 -24.05 -3.37
C THR A 27 7.07 -22.80 -3.36
N ILE A 28 5.76 -23.00 -3.29
CA ILE A 28 4.75 -21.96 -3.20
C ILE A 28 5.26 -20.87 -2.23
N VAL A 29 5.86 -19.84 -2.77
CA VAL A 29 6.27 -18.66 -2.00
C VAL A 29 4.97 -17.95 -1.65
N ARG A 30 4.47 -18.23 -0.46
CA ARG A 30 3.59 -17.27 0.20
C ARG A 30 4.40 -15.99 0.27
N GLU A 31 4.03 -15.03 -0.54
CA GLU A 31 4.64 -13.71 -0.61
C GLU A 31 4.74 -13.18 0.83
N ILE A 32 5.94 -13.25 1.40
CA ILE A 32 6.22 -12.64 2.69
C ILE A 32 6.16 -11.15 2.44
N GLN A 33 5.01 -10.55 2.71
CA GLN A 33 4.83 -9.10 2.60
C GLN A 33 5.64 -8.46 3.72
N PHE A 34 6.85 -8.00 3.38
CA PHE A 34 7.61 -7.14 4.29
C PHE A 34 6.84 -5.83 4.53
N PRO A 35 6.87 -5.29 5.76
CA PRO A 35 6.27 -4.00 6.05
C PRO A 35 6.80 -2.93 5.09
N MET A 36 5.91 -2.09 4.56
CA MET A 36 6.32 -0.96 3.73
C MET A 36 7.13 0.05 4.55
N THR A 37 8.26 0.49 4.02
CA THR A 37 9.03 1.60 4.56
C THR A 37 8.49 2.93 4.01
N GLU A 38 8.94 4.07 4.55
CA GLU A 38 8.58 5.39 3.99
C GLU A 38 9.00 5.53 2.53
N ARG A 39 10.16 4.99 2.15
CA ARG A 39 10.65 4.97 0.77
C ARG A 39 9.78 4.19 -0.19
N ASP A 40 9.09 3.16 0.30
CA ASP A 40 8.21 2.33 -0.54
C ASP A 40 6.93 3.07 -0.97
N THR A 41 6.59 4.20 -0.34
CA THR A 41 5.45 5.02 -0.71
C THR A 41 5.77 6.04 -1.80
N GLU A 42 7.06 6.33 -2.03
CA GLU A 42 7.51 7.23 -3.09
C GLU A 42 7.54 6.47 -4.42
N THR A 43 6.50 6.64 -5.22
CA THR A 43 6.44 6.09 -6.58
C THR A 43 6.76 7.21 -7.58
N VAL A 44 7.82 7.04 -8.37
CA VAL A 44 8.12 7.92 -9.48
C VAL A 44 7.46 7.36 -10.73
N PHE A 45 6.63 8.17 -11.38
CA PHE A 45 5.99 7.81 -12.64
C PHE A 45 6.81 8.33 -13.82
N TYR A 46 6.86 7.54 -14.89
CA TYR A 46 7.58 7.85 -16.12
C TYR A 46 6.60 7.98 -17.28
N TYR A 47 6.70 9.11 -18.00
CA TYR A 47 5.92 9.36 -19.20
C TYR A 47 6.85 9.40 -20.40
N PHE A 48 6.51 8.68 -21.46
CA PHE A 48 7.27 8.62 -22.70
C PHE A 48 6.48 9.35 -23.78
N ASN A 49 7.02 10.45 -24.29
CA ASN A 49 6.34 11.36 -25.22
C ASN A 49 4.94 11.76 -24.69
N ASP A 50 4.90 12.19 -23.43
CA ASP A 50 3.69 12.58 -22.68
C ASP A 50 2.66 11.45 -22.43
N GLU A 51 2.98 10.18 -22.73
CA GLU A 51 2.13 9.02 -22.49
C GLU A 51 2.69 8.19 -21.33
N TRP A 52 1.85 7.90 -20.33
CA TRP A 52 2.16 6.90 -19.33
C TRP A 52 1.92 5.50 -19.89
N ILE A 53 2.95 4.67 -19.89
CA ILE A 53 2.90 3.31 -20.43
C ILE A 53 2.97 2.32 -19.28
N ARG A 54 1.89 1.59 -19.08
CA ARG A 54 1.81 0.54 -18.06
C ARG A 54 2.88 -0.52 -18.28
N GLY A 55 3.68 -0.81 -17.25
CA GLY A 55 4.74 -1.81 -17.31
C GLY A 55 6.05 -1.33 -17.93
N ALA A 56 6.12 -0.07 -18.38
CA ALA A 56 7.38 0.51 -18.84
C ALA A 56 8.27 0.88 -17.64
N HIS A 57 9.53 0.49 -17.71
CA HIS A 57 10.55 0.82 -16.73
C HIS A 57 11.71 1.56 -17.40
N LEU A 58 12.24 2.57 -16.71
CA LEU A 58 13.37 3.36 -17.22
C LEU A 58 14.61 2.51 -17.50
N ASP A 59 14.83 1.47 -16.71
CA ASP A 59 15.98 0.55 -16.85
C ASP A 59 16.00 -0.19 -18.19
N ASN A 60 14.84 -0.30 -18.86
CA ASN A 60 14.70 -0.95 -20.17
C ASN A 60 14.86 0.03 -21.34
N VAL A 61 15.16 1.31 -21.05
CA VAL A 61 15.31 2.35 -22.09
C VAL A 61 16.78 2.69 -22.25
N PRO A 62 17.37 2.48 -23.46
CA PRO A 62 18.75 2.87 -23.69
C PRO A 62 18.95 4.36 -23.45
N ALA A 63 19.96 4.73 -22.66
CA ALA A 63 20.18 6.12 -22.25
C ALA A 63 20.46 7.06 -23.44
N ASP A 64 21.07 6.55 -24.50
CA ASP A 64 21.36 7.26 -25.75
C ASP A 64 20.13 7.51 -26.62
N SER A 65 19.04 6.78 -26.37
CA SER A 65 17.75 6.99 -27.06
C SER A 65 16.90 8.09 -26.44
N ILE A 66 17.28 8.60 -25.27
CA ILE A 66 16.56 9.65 -24.55
C ILE A 66 17.04 11.02 -25.07
N GLN A 67 16.17 11.74 -25.75
CA GLN A 67 16.47 13.05 -26.34
C GLN A 67 16.31 14.19 -25.31
N LYS A 68 15.32 14.07 -24.41
CA LYS A 68 15.00 15.09 -23.41
C LYS A 68 14.41 14.45 -22.16
N VAL A 69 14.72 15.03 -21.00
CA VAL A 69 14.11 14.66 -19.70
C VAL A 69 13.60 15.92 -19.03
N GLU A 70 12.35 15.91 -18.59
CA GLU A 70 11.74 16.98 -17.81
C GLU A 70 11.12 16.41 -16.54
N VAL A 71 11.21 17.17 -15.45
CA VAL A 71 10.54 16.87 -14.19
C VAL A 71 9.41 17.87 -14.02
N LYS A 72 8.17 17.40 -14.10
CA LYS A 72 6.97 18.22 -13.92
C LYS A 72 5.87 17.40 -13.25
N ASN A 73 4.80 18.05 -12.84
CA ASN A 73 3.63 17.34 -12.34
C ASN A 73 2.83 16.77 -13.52
N ASP A 74 2.32 15.54 -13.33
CA ASP A 74 1.38 14.92 -14.25
C ASP A 74 -0.05 15.51 -14.09
N GLU A 75 -1.00 15.02 -14.88
CA GLU A 75 -2.40 15.44 -14.83
C GLU A 75 -3.11 15.09 -13.49
N TYR A 76 -2.52 14.19 -12.72
CA TYR A 76 -3.02 13.78 -11.38
C TYR A 76 -2.30 14.51 -10.24
N GLY A 77 -1.39 15.44 -10.55
CA GLY A 77 -0.61 16.21 -9.57
C GLY A 77 0.59 15.45 -8.98
N ASN A 78 0.97 14.29 -9.51
CA ASN A 78 2.17 13.59 -9.09
C ASN A 78 3.40 14.20 -9.75
N ARG A 79 4.50 14.33 -8.99
CA ARG A 79 5.79 14.66 -9.58
C ARG A 79 6.29 13.48 -10.41
N ALA A 80 6.48 13.69 -11.71
CA ALA A 80 6.81 12.65 -12.66
C ALA A 80 7.97 13.07 -13.59
N LEU A 81 8.60 12.07 -14.21
CA LEU A 81 9.62 12.23 -15.21
C LEU A 81 9.01 12.07 -16.61
N PHE A 82 9.19 13.09 -17.45
CA PHE A 82 8.74 13.08 -18.83
C PHE A 82 9.96 12.93 -19.74
N LEU A 83 9.97 11.85 -20.50
CA LEU A 83 11.08 11.49 -21.39
C LEU A 83 10.62 11.61 -22.84
N THR A 84 11.39 12.35 -23.64
CA THR A 84 11.19 12.38 -25.09
C THR A 84 12.11 11.35 -25.73
N VAL A 85 11.55 10.44 -26.50
CA VAL A 85 12.26 9.39 -27.21
C VAL A 85 11.83 9.33 -28.68
N SER A 86 12.60 8.64 -29.53
CA SER A 86 12.22 8.45 -30.93
C SER A 86 10.95 7.61 -31.07
N PRO A 87 10.21 7.71 -32.19
CA PRO A 87 9.04 6.87 -32.44
C PRO A 87 9.36 5.35 -32.42
N GLU A 88 10.54 4.97 -32.89
CA GLU A 88 11.01 3.59 -32.90
C GLU A 88 11.26 3.09 -31.48
N THR A 89 11.94 3.89 -30.65
CA THR A 89 12.18 3.60 -29.24
C THR A 89 10.86 3.49 -28.48
N LEU A 90 9.91 4.40 -28.74
CA LEU A 90 8.58 4.34 -28.13
C LEU A 90 7.84 3.05 -28.46
N ALA A 91 7.92 2.60 -29.72
CA ALA A 91 7.32 1.35 -30.15
C ALA A 91 7.94 0.13 -29.46
N GLN A 92 9.27 0.12 -29.26
CA GLN A 92 9.99 -0.91 -28.52
C GLN A 92 9.56 -0.92 -27.04
N ILE A 93 9.52 0.24 -26.39
CA ILE A 93 9.05 0.38 -24.99
C ILE A 93 7.65 -0.21 -24.85
N LYS A 94 6.72 0.14 -25.75
CA LYS A 94 5.34 -0.39 -25.73
C LYS A 94 5.30 -1.91 -25.95
N ALA A 95 6.16 -2.44 -26.81
CA ALA A 95 6.22 -3.89 -27.08
C ALA A 95 6.75 -4.67 -25.87
N GLU A 96 7.80 -4.18 -25.22
CA GLU A 96 8.35 -4.79 -24.01
C GLU A 96 7.38 -4.67 -22.82
N ALA A 97 6.79 -3.50 -22.60
CA ALA A 97 5.83 -3.25 -21.51
C ALA A 97 4.61 -4.20 -21.56
N ARG A 98 4.15 -4.58 -22.76
CA ARG A 98 3.04 -5.55 -22.94
C ARG A 98 3.37 -6.96 -22.43
N LYS A 99 4.65 -7.31 -22.33
CA LYS A 99 5.10 -8.63 -21.84
C LYS A 99 5.13 -8.70 -20.31
N ILE A 100 5.06 -7.55 -19.65
CA ILE A 100 5.18 -7.45 -18.20
C ILE A 100 3.78 -7.45 -17.58
N TRP A 101 3.53 -8.40 -16.68
CA TRP A 101 2.32 -8.37 -15.87
C TRP A 101 2.50 -7.33 -14.74
N VAL A 102 1.60 -6.35 -14.68
CA VAL A 102 1.65 -5.28 -13.68
C VAL A 102 0.46 -5.42 -12.73
N TYR A 103 0.77 -5.43 -11.45
CA TYR A 103 -0.22 -5.39 -10.40
C TYR A 103 -0.72 -3.95 -10.23
N ASP A 104 -2.00 -3.71 -10.45
CA ASP A 104 -2.59 -2.35 -10.44
C ASP A 104 -3.25 -1.99 -9.11
N GLU A 105 -3.53 -2.98 -8.27
CA GLU A 105 -4.17 -2.71 -6.99
C GLU A 105 -3.19 -1.98 -6.06
N PRO A 106 -3.62 -0.87 -5.46
CA PRO A 106 -2.75 -0.14 -4.54
C PRO A 106 -2.48 -1.00 -3.30
N ARG A 107 -1.24 -0.98 -2.84
CA ARG A 107 -0.87 -1.57 -1.56
C ARG A 107 -1.16 -0.59 -0.45
N CYS A 108 -1.89 -1.04 0.57
CA CYS A 108 -2.25 -0.24 1.72
C CYS A 108 -1.90 -0.99 3.00
N GLU A 109 -1.15 -0.36 3.89
CA GLU A 109 -0.66 -1.00 5.10
C GLU A 109 -0.66 -0.04 6.29
N PHE A 110 -1.02 -0.55 7.48
CA PHE A 110 -0.82 0.18 8.73
C PHE A 110 0.68 0.37 8.99
N PRO A 111 1.14 1.53 9.53
CA PRO A 111 2.54 1.75 9.88
C PRO A 111 3.09 0.65 10.79
N GLY A 112 4.06 -0.11 10.29
CA GLY A 112 4.62 -1.27 10.98
C GLY A 112 3.84 -2.57 10.80
N GLY A 113 2.85 -2.60 9.89
CA GLY A 113 2.13 -3.80 9.48
C GLY A 113 1.01 -4.25 10.40
N ASN A 114 0.42 -5.41 10.09
CA ASN A 114 -0.75 -5.93 10.81
C ASN A 114 -0.48 -6.26 12.28
N GLY A 115 0.76 -6.57 12.65
CA GLY A 115 1.15 -6.79 14.06
C GLY A 115 0.99 -5.51 14.86
N LYS A 116 1.53 -4.41 14.35
CA LYS A 116 1.43 -3.09 14.99
C LYS A 116 -0.01 -2.56 15.01
N LEU A 117 -0.82 -2.86 13.99
CA LEU A 117 -2.25 -2.53 14.03
C LEU A 117 -2.96 -3.23 15.19
N LYS A 118 -2.67 -4.51 15.44
CA LYS A 118 -3.26 -5.25 16.55
C LYS A 118 -2.85 -4.69 17.92
N GLU A 119 -1.56 -4.36 18.08
CA GLU A 119 -1.03 -3.72 19.28
C GLU A 119 -1.71 -2.37 19.49
N TRP A 120 -1.76 -1.53 18.46
CA TRP A 120 -2.39 -0.21 18.52
C TRP A 120 -3.87 -0.29 18.91
N ILE A 121 -4.64 -1.25 18.34
CA ILE A 121 -6.03 -1.49 18.69
C ILE A 121 -6.13 -1.86 20.17
N ALA A 122 -5.30 -2.78 20.65
CA ALA A 122 -5.32 -3.24 22.03
C ALA A 122 -5.02 -2.11 23.04
N GLU A 123 -4.15 -1.17 22.67
CA GLU A 123 -3.78 -0.01 23.50
C GLU A 123 -4.85 1.10 23.50
N ASN A 124 -5.61 1.23 22.41
CA ASN A 124 -6.51 2.37 22.19
C ASN A 124 -8.00 2.02 22.34
N ILE A 125 -8.35 0.73 22.38
CA ILE A 125 -9.74 0.28 22.55
C ILE A 125 -10.22 0.55 23.98
N ARG A 126 -11.41 1.13 24.10
CA ARG A 126 -12.09 1.35 25.36
C ARG A 126 -13.26 0.40 25.47
N ILE A 127 -13.26 -0.45 26.47
CA ILE A 127 -14.40 -1.33 26.71
C ILE A 127 -15.48 -0.53 27.42
N PRO A 128 -16.69 -0.42 26.85
CA PRO A 128 -17.78 0.30 27.49
C PRO A 128 -18.13 -0.29 28.86
N GLU A 129 -18.50 0.59 29.79
CA GLU A 129 -18.90 0.18 31.13
C GLU A 129 -20.09 -0.81 31.09
N GLY A 130 -20.01 -1.87 31.89
CA GLY A 130 -21.04 -2.91 31.93
C GLY A 130 -21.05 -3.85 30.72
N PHE A 131 -20.11 -3.75 29.78
CA PHE A 131 -19.99 -4.70 28.69
C PHE A 131 -19.59 -6.09 29.21
N LYS A 132 -20.31 -7.13 28.77
CA LYS A 132 -20.07 -8.53 29.15
C LYS A 132 -19.86 -9.41 27.92
N GLY A 133 -18.99 -10.39 28.06
CA GLY A 133 -18.74 -11.40 27.05
C GLY A 133 -17.75 -10.96 25.96
N SER A 134 -18.02 -11.35 24.72
CA SER A 134 -17.18 -11.04 23.58
C SER A 134 -18.01 -10.75 22.33
N GLU A 135 -17.76 -9.64 21.67
CA GLU A 135 -18.40 -9.26 20.40
C GLU A 135 -17.36 -8.86 19.36
N ARG A 136 -17.65 -9.16 18.09
CA ARG A 136 -16.82 -8.74 16.96
C ARG A 136 -17.62 -7.87 16.02
N ILE A 137 -17.19 -6.62 15.87
CA ILE A 137 -17.77 -5.60 15.00
C ILE A 137 -16.92 -5.47 13.74
N PHE A 138 -17.55 -5.35 12.57
CA PHE A 138 -16.87 -5.13 11.30
C PHE A 138 -17.13 -3.70 10.85
N VAL A 139 -16.07 -2.91 10.78
CA VAL A 139 -16.11 -1.53 10.34
C VAL A 139 -15.48 -1.44 8.95
N LYS A 140 -16.24 -0.89 7.99
CA LYS A 140 -15.73 -0.45 6.69
C LYS A 140 -15.28 0.99 6.83
N PHE A 141 -14.19 1.37 6.20
CA PHE A 141 -13.70 2.74 6.13
C PHE A 141 -12.96 3.00 4.83
N THR A 142 -12.72 4.26 4.54
CA THR A 142 -12.01 4.72 3.36
C THR A 142 -10.62 5.19 3.75
N VAL A 143 -9.60 4.75 3.00
CA VAL A 143 -8.24 5.28 3.08
C VAL A 143 -7.99 6.13 1.83
N HIS A 144 -7.63 7.38 2.05
CA HIS A 144 -7.33 8.36 1.01
C HIS A 144 -5.89 8.19 0.48
N PRO A 145 -5.55 8.78 -0.67
CA PRO A 145 -4.19 8.72 -1.23
C PRO A 145 -3.09 9.23 -0.30
N ASP A 146 -3.41 10.14 0.62
CA ASP A 146 -2.49 10.65 1.63
C ASP A 146 -2.39 9.77 2.88
N GLY A 147 -3.07 8.60 2.88
CA GLY A 147 -3.14 7.65 3.97
C GLY A 147 -4.17 7.98 5.05
N SER A 148 -4.84 9.12 5.00
CA SER A 148 -5.86 9.49 5.98
C SER A 148 -7.09 8.58 5.90
N VAL A 149 -7.79 8.42 7.02
CA VAL A 149 -8.96 7.55 7.16
C VAL A 149 -10.22 8.39 7.28
N SER A 150 -11.30 7.96 6.61
CA SER A 150 -12.63 8.59 6.69
C SER A 150 -13.77 7.58 6.58
N ASP A 151 -14.99 8.05 6.80
CA ASP A 151 -16.27 7.37 6.56
C ASP A 151 -16.38 5.97 7.23
N PRO A 152 -16.02 5.82 8.51
CA PRO A 152 -16.19 4.55 9.19
C PRO A 152 -17.67 4.19 9.30
N THR A 153 -18.02 2.99 8.85
CA THR A 153 -19.40 2.48 8.85
C THR A 153 -19.42 1.03 9.31
N ILE A 154 -20.30 0.68 10.23
CA ILE A 154 -20.50 -0.69 10.66
C ILE A 154 -21.31 -1.43 9.59
N ILE A 155 -20.72 -2.48 9.02
CA ILE A 155 -21.33 -3.21 7.88
C ILE A 155 -21.91 -4.56 8.26
N ARG A 156 -21.45 -5.15 9.36
CA ARG A 156 -21.92 -6.47 9.81
C ARG A 156 -21.97 -6.52 11.32
N ARG A 157 -23.06 -7.11 11.84
CA ARG A 157 -23.28 -7.41 13.25
C ARG A 157 -23.07 -6.17 14.14
N PRO A 158 -23.86 -5.11 13.97
CA PRO A 158 -23.84 -4.04 14.96
C PRO A 158 -24.18 -4.61 16.32
N SER A 159 -23.51 -4.11 17.36
CA SER A 159 -23.82 -4.50 18.73
C SER A 159 -25.23 -4.00 19.10
N LYS A 160 -25.89 -4.72 19.98
CA LYS A 160 -27.10 -4.24 20.66
C LYS A 160 -26.76 -3.11 21.64
N ASN A 161 -25.51 -3.05 22.11
CA ASN A 161 -25.01 -1.98 22.93
C ASN A 161 -24.42 -0.89 22.04
N GLU A 162 -25.13 0.25 21.96
CA GLU A 162 -24.73 1.37 21.09
C GLU A 162 -23.36 1.95 21.49
N ALA A 163 -22.97 1.90 22.77
CA ALA A 163 -21.65 2.35 23.20
C ALA A 163 -20.50 1.54 22.57
N VAL A 164 -20.72 0.27 22.28
CA VAL A 164 -19.77 -0.60 21.55
C VAL A 164 -19.64 -0.15 20.08
N ASN A 165 -20.76 0.18 19.46
CA ASN A 165 -20.79 0.66 18.07
C ASN A 165 -20.05 2.01 17.96
N GLN A 166 -20.35 2.94 18.86
CA GLN A 166 -19.70 4.25 18.91
C GLN A 166 -18.20 4.15 19.16
N GLU A 167 -17.79 3.26 20.06
CA GLU A 167 -16.37 3.03 20.30
C GLU A 167 -15.66 2.42 19.09
N ALA A 168 -16.28 1.50 18.36
CA ALA A 168 -15.73 0.95 17.12
C ALA A 168 -15.51 2.05 16.07
N ILE A 169 -16.46 2.95 15.89
CA ILE A 169 -16.35 4.11 15.00
C ILE A 169 -15.26 5.08 15.48
N ARG A 170 -15.24 5.40 16.78
CA ARG A 170 -14.21 6.27 17.38
C ARG A 170 -12.81 5.71 17.14
N LEU A 171 -12.63 4.42 17.36
CA LEU A 171 -11.34 3.74 17.20
C LEU A 171 -10.84 3.86 15.76
N VAL A 172 -11.69 3.63 14.75
CA VAL A 172 -11.31 3.76 13.34
C VAL A 172 -10.98 5.21 12.98
N ASN A 173 -11.74 6.19 13.49
CA ASN A 173 -11.43 7.62 13.28
C ASN A 173 -10.11 8.06 13.92
N ALA A 174 -9.64 7.34 14.94
CA ALA A 174 -8.38 7.62 15.63
C ALA A 174 -7.17 6.90 15.01
N LEU A 175 -7.37 6.08 13.96
CA LEU A 175 -6.28 5.37 13.29
C LEU A 175 -5.25 6.37 12.73
N PRO A 176 -3.95 6.11 12.89
CA PRO A 176 -2.91 6.88 12.23
C PRO A 176 -2.99 6.69 10.72
N LYS A 177 -2.34 7.60 9.99
CA LYS A 177 -2.27 7.51 8.53
C LYS A 177 -1.66 6.20 8.08
N PHE A 178 -2.31 5.55 7.13
CA PHE A 178 -1.82 4.36 6.46
C PHE A 178 -0.69 4.70 5.49
N ARG A 179 0.20 3.76 5.24
CA ARG A 179 1.14 3.80 4.13
C ARG A 179 0.43 3.26 2.90
N VAL A 180 0.42 4.06 1.83
CA VAL A 180 -0.25 3.67 0.57
C VAL A 180 0.75 3.78 -0.57
N LYS A 181 0.87 2.71 -1.37
CA LYS A 181 1.66 2.68 -2.58
C LYS A 181 0.76 2.45 -3.79
N TYR A 182 0.83 3.35 -4.75
CA TYR A 182 0.13 3.25 -6.02
C TYR A 182 1.08 2.81 -7.12
N TYR A 183 0.59 1.96 -8.00
CA TYR A 183 1.33 1.48 -9.17
C TYR A 183 0.84 2.12 -10.46
N THR A 184 -0.19 2.97 -10.37
CA THR A 184 -0.76 3.77 -11.45
C THR A 184 -0.76 5.24 -11.06
N PRO A 185 -0.59 6.19 -12.02
CA PRO A 185 -0.61 7.63 -11.72
C PRO A 185 -1.93 8.09 -11.09
N GLN A 186 -3.05 7.53 -11.54
CA GLN A 186 -4.37 7.83 -10.99
C GLN A 186 -4.54 7.17 -9.63
N LYS A 187 -4.48 7.97 -8.57
CA LYS A 187 -4.67 7.53 -7.19
C LYS A 187 -6.16 7.54 -6.83
N LYS A 188 -6.67 6.40 -6.35
CA LYS A 188 -8.07 6.24 -5.94
C LYS A 188 -8.15 5.94 -4.45
N ASN A 189 -9.29 6.27 -3.85
CA ASN A 189 -9.59 5.87 -2.48
C ASN A 189 -9.64 4.33 -2.36
N ILE A 190 -9.16 3.81 -1.22
CA ILE A 190 -9.13 2.38 -0.92
C ILE A 190 -10.15 2.11 0.17
N HIS A 191 -10.99 1.10 -0.01
CA HIS A 191 -11.94 0.68 1.01
C HIS A 191 -11.40 -0.53 1.76
N LEU A 192 -11.26 -0.38 3.08
CA LEU A 192 -10.79 -1.44 3.97
C LEU A 192 -11.89 -1.89 4.93
N PHE A 193 -11.68 -3.08 5.49
CA PHE A 193 -12.56 -3.69 6.48
C PHE A 193 -11.73 -4.10 7.69
N LEU A 194 -12.13 -3.62 8.86
CA LEU A 194 -11.44 -3.91 10.11
C LEU A 194 -12.38 -4.67 11.07
N PRO A 195 -12.06 -5.94 11.40
CA PRO A 195 -12.73 -6.64 12.48
C PRO A 195 -12.17 -6.20 13.83
N ILE A 196 -12.99 -5.57 14.66
CA ILE A 196 -12.66 -5.15 16.02
C ILE A 196 -13.35 -6.08 16.99
N THR A 197 -12.59 -6.71 17.90
CA THR A 197 -13.13 -7.60 18.90
C THR A 197 -13.10 -6.94 20.28
N PHE A 198 -14.29 -6.75 20.86
CA PHE A 198 -14.49 -6.32 22.23
C PHE A 198 -14.54 -7.55 23.11
N LYS A 199 -13.86 -7.51 24.25
CA LYS A 199 -13.86 -8.59 25.26
C LYS A 199 -14.01 -7.98 26.64
N GLU A 200 -14.78 -8.66 27.48
CA GLU A 200 -14.91 -8.31 28.90
C GLU A 200 -13.53 -8.30 29.56
N PRO A 201 -13.18 -7.24 30.33
CA PRO A 201 -11.91 -7.19 31.06
C PRO A 201 -11.77 -8.38 32.03
N GLY A 202 -10.61 -9.04 32.02
CA GLY A 202 -10.28 -10.11 32.96
C GLY A 202 -10.78 -11.52 32.59
N VAL A 203 -11.52 -11.69 31.49
CA VAL A 203 -11.90 -13.02 31.00
C VAL A 203 -10.82 -13.57 30.07
N ILE A 204 -10.01 -14.48 30.56
CA ILE A 204 -9.08 -15.26 29.76
C ILE A 204 -9.85 -16.40 29.12
N PHE A 205 -10.18 -16.28 27.84
CA PHE A 205 -10.68 -17.44 27.08
C PHE A 205 -9.50 -18.35 26.76
N ILE A 206 -9.36 -19.43 27.53
CA ILE A 206 -8.48 -20.53 27.16
C ILE A 206 -9.09 -21.12 25.89
N ARG A 207 -8.36 -21.00 24.78
CA ARG A 207 -8.73 -21.67 23.53
C ARG A 207 -8.74 -23.16 23.83
N GLY A 208 -9.93 -23.76 23.94
CA GLY A 208 -10.05 -25.19 24.05
C GLY A 208 -9.34 -25.86 22.88
N ASP A 209 -8.45 -26.76 23.21
CA ASP A 209 -7.76 -27.63 22.28
C ASP A 209 -8.83 -28.44 21.53
N GLU A 210 -9.09 -28.08 20.24
CA GLU A 210 -9.89 -28.95 19.37
C GLU A 210 -8.99 -30.07 18.84
N SER A 211 -8.61 -30.98 19.76
CA SER A 211 -8.13 -32.30 19.41
C SER A 211 -9.23 -33.31 19.66
N LYS A 212 -10.08 -33.56 18.63
CA LYS A 212 -10.68 -34.88 18.34
C LYS A 212 -11.27 -34.87 16.95
#